data_3879d2006e5f31b21d10d4e131cc2255
#
_entry.id   3879d2006e5f31b21d10d4e131cc2255
#
_cell.length_a   1.000
_cell.length_b   1.000
_cell.length_c   1.000
_cell.angle_alpha   90.00
_cell.angle_beta   90.00
_cell.angle_gamma   90.00
#
_symmetry.space_group_name_H-M   'P 1'
#
loop_
_entity.id
_entity.type
_entity.pdbx_description
1 polymer ?
#
loop_
_entity_poly.entity_id
_entity_poly.type
_entity_poly.pdbx_seq_one_letter_code
_entity_poly.pdbx_strand_id
1 'polypeptide(L)'
;MVDTVVAKDAGATKAWYGVLGLAALCSWLGYVGVRTLLSQSDLSAAISSARGRTVGPILLVFIGVILLAEQLWPAVRRPLFSRAQVVDALYLGLFAVVVLPLLTVVETGAAVEIGRHAHFLEVGRLPLGPEVVVAGLTLVGIDAMNWAAHVANHRSLTLWRLHALHHSQEDMSVLTTFRTHPLVHASYLPSLLPALVLGATGTVPAVAIIVYGCLITLPHANLRWRFGPL
;
A
#
# COMPACT_ATOMS: atom_id res chain seq x y z
N MET A 1 -16.90 -11.72 -37.75
CA MET A 1 -16.20 -10.42 -37.60
C MET A 1 -16.97 -9.43 -36.72
N VAL A 2 -18.32 -9.44 -36.74
CA VAL A 2 -19.16 -8.58 -35.87
C VAL A 2 -19.12 -9.03 -34.40
N ASP A 3 -19.12 -10.34 -34.14
CA ASP A 3 -19.16 -10.91 -32.78
C ASP A 3 -17.88 -10.63 -31.96
N THR A 4 -16.74 -10.47 -32.60
CA THR A 4 -15.46 -10.15 -31.93
C THR A 4 -15.38 -8.68 -31.52
N VAL A 5 -16.09 -7.78 -32.19
CA VAL A 5 -16.14 -6.35 -31.80
C VAL A 5 -17.06 -6.16 -30.59
N VAL A 6 -18.24 -6.82 -30.61
CA VAL A 6 -19.20 -6.74 -29.49
C VAL A 6 -18.62 -7.32 -28.17
N ALA A 7 -17.87 -8.42 -28.28
CA ALA A 7 -17.21 -9.01 -27.11
C ALA A 7 -16.10 -8.11 -26.53
N LYS A 8 -15.40 -7.34 -27.38
CA LYS A 8 -14.38 -6.39 -26.98
C LYS A 8 -14.97 -5.19 -26.23
N ASP A 9 -16.13 -4.71 -26.67
CA ASP A 9 -16.83 -3.59 -26.01
C ASP A 9 -17.43 -3.99 -24.66
N ALA A 10 -17.96 -5.21 -24.53
CA ALA A 10 -18.50 -5.71 -23.27
C ALA A 10 -17.40 -5.91 -22.20
N GLY A 11 -16.22 -6.34 -22.62
CA GLY A 11 -15.05 -6.44 -21.73
C GLY A 11 -14.53 -5.07 -21.28
N ALA A 12 -14.48 -4.10 -22.18
CA ALA A 12 -14.10 -2.73 -21.88
C ALA A 12 -15.09 -2.07 -20.91
N THR A 13 -16.39 -2.27 -21.12
CA THR A 13 -17.45 -1.71 -20.26
C THR A 13 -17.35 -2.24 -18.82
N LYS A 14 -17.12 -3.56 -18.64
CA LYS A 14 -16.94 -4.17 -17.31
C LYS A 14 -15.68 -3.65 -16.60
N ALA A 15 -14.59 -3.43 -17.35
CA ALA A 15 -13.38 -2.84 -16.78
C ALA A 15 -13.61 -1.40 -16.29
N TRP A 16 -14.42 -0.61 -17.02
CA TRP A 16 -14.79 0.75 -16.61
C TRP A 16 -15.61 0.79 -15.31
N TYR A 17 -16.54 -0.13 -15.11
CA TYR A 17 -17.29 -0.21 -13.84
C TYR A 17 -16.37 -0.51 -12.65
N GLY A 18 -15.37 -1.36 -12.84
CA GLY A 18 -14.35 -1.61 -11.80
C GLY A 18 -13.54 -0.35 -11.47
N VAL A 19 -13.10 0.38 -12.49
CA VAL A 19 -12.35 1.65 -12.31
C VAL A 19 -13.22 2.71 -11.64
N LEU A 20 -14.50 2.85 -12.05
CA LEU A 20 -15.44 3.79 -11.43
C LEU A 20 -15.73 3.42 -9.97
N GLY A 21 -15.91 2.14 -9.67
CA GLY A 21 -16.09 1.66 -8.29
C GLY A 21 -14.87 1.96 -7.41
N LEU A 22 -13.67 1.69 -7.92
CA LEU A 22 -12.43 2.01 -7.24
C LEU A 22 -12.26 3.52 -7.03
N ALA A 23 -12.54 4.33 -8.07
CA ALA A 23 -12.48 5.79 -7.98
C ALA A 23 -13.48 6.33 -6.95
N ALA A 24 -14.71 5.80 -6.92
CA ALA A 24 -15.72 6.18 -5.95
C ALA A 24 -15.28 5.84 -4.51
N LEU A 25 -14.74 4.64 -4.30
CA LEU A 25 -14.21 4.22 -3.00
C LEU A 25 -13.02 5.08 -2.55
N CYS A 26 -12.06 5.34 -3.45
CA CYS A 26 -10.94 6.21 -3.16
C CYS A 26 -11.39 7.65 -2.85
N SER A 27 -12.38 8.16 -3.59
CA SER A 27 -12.95 9.48 -3.35
C SER A 27 -13.66 9.55 -2.00
N TRP A 28 -14.42 8.51 -1.64
CA TRP A 28 -15.07 8.42 -0.34
C TRP A 28 -14.05 8.36 0.81
N LEU A 29 -13.04 7.50 0.71
CA LEU A 29 -11.97 7.39 1.71
C LEU A 29 -11.18 8.71 1.82
N GLY A 30 -10.88 9.35 0.69
CA GLY A 30 -10.24 10.67 0.65
C GLY A 30 -11.09 11.74 1.32
N TYR A 31 -12.42 11.78 1.04
CA TYR A 31 -13.35 12.70 1.69
C TYR A 31 -13.41 12.48 3.20
N VAL A 32 -13.51 11.22 3.63
CA VAL A 32 -13.51 10.86 5.06
C VAL A 32 -12.20 11.31 5.73
N GLY A 33 -11.06 11.07 5.10
CA GLY A 33 -9.76 11.51 5.61
C GLY A 33 -9.68 13.04 5.75
N VAL A 34 -10.08 13.79 4.72
CA VAL A 34 -10.10 15.27 4.77
C VAL A 34 -11.05 15.78 5.85
N ARG A 35 -12.26 15.21 5.92
CA ARG A 35 -13.24 15.59 6.96
C ARG A 35 -12.71 15.34 8.37
N THR A 36 -12.03 14.20 8.58
CA THR A 36 -11.42 13.87 9.87
C THR A 36 -10.29 14.84 10.20
N LEU A 37 -9.42 15.19 9.23
CA LEU A 37 -8.40 16.21 9.39
C LEU A 37 -8.97 17.54 9.85
N LEU A 38 -10.04 17.99 9.19
CA LEU A 38 -10.70 19.27 9.51
C LEU A 38 -11.44 19.26 10.85
N SER A 39 -11.83 18.07 11.33
CA SER A 39 -12.56 17.90 12.61
C SER A 39 -11.64 17.68 13.82
N GLN A 40 -10.37 17.33 13.60
CA GLN A 40 -9.41 17.10 14.69
C GLN A 40 -8.70 18.39 15.08
N SER A 41 -8.83 18.75 16.35
CA SER A 41 -8.11 19.87 16.96
C SER A 41 -6.62 19.58 17.20
N ASP A 42 -6.20 18.32 17.11
CA ASP A 42 -4.83 17.88 17.38
C ASP A 42 -4.30 16.93 16.30
N LEU A 43 -3.84 17.52 15.21
CA LEU A 43 -3.16 16.83 14.12
C LEU A 43 -1.90 16.09 14.61
N SER A 44 -1.26 16.59 15.68
CA SER A 44 -0.05 16.00 16.25
C SER A 44 -0.32 14.62 16.87
N ALA A 45 -1.49 14.44 17.49
CA ALA A 45 -1.89 13.17 18.09
C ALA A 45 -2.16 12.09 17.00
N ALA A 46 -2.77 12.48 15.87
CA ALA A 46 -2.99 11.58 14.75
C ALA A 46 -1.66 11.12 14.11
N ILE A 47 -0.71 12.04 13.93
CA ILE A 47 0.62 11.75 13.36
C ILE A 47 1.49 10.94 14.35
N SER A 48 1.39 11.21 15.65
CA SER A 48 2.14 10.50 16.69
C SER A 48 1.54 9.17 17.13
N SER A 49 0.59 8.64 16.35
CA SER A 49 -0.05 7.34 16.64
C SER A 49 1.00 6.24 16.91
N ALA A 50 0.63 5.23 17.70
CA ALA A 50 1.49 4.09 18.02
C ALA A 50 2.08 3.41 16.77
N ARG A 51 1.36 3.50 15.64
CA ARG A 51 1.76 2.98 14.34
C ARG A 51 2.98 3.69 13.76
N GLY A 52 3.01 5.03 13.74
CA GLY A 52 4.17 5.79 13.26
C GLY A 52 5.41 5.59 14.11
N ARG A 53 5.24 5.40 15.42
CA ARG A 53 6.34 5.18 16.37
C ARG A 53 6.93 3.77 16.34
N THR A 54 6.19 2.78 15.89
CA THR A 54 6.65 1.37 15.93
C THR A 54 6.92 0.82 14.53
N VAL A 55 5.97 0.99 13.60
CA VAL A 55 6.08 0.43 12.24
C VAL A 55 7.18 1.11 11.44
N GLY A 56 7.26 2.44 11.50
CA GLY A 56 8.25 3.22 10.74
C GLY A 56 9.69 2.82 11.07
N PRO A 57 10.12 2.84 12.34
CA PRO A 57 11.47 2.43 12.72
C PRO A 57 11.81 1.00 12.33
N ILE A 58 10.89 0.04 12.49
CA ILE A 58 11.12 -1.36 12.12
C ILE A 58 11.34 -1.48 10.61
N LEU A 59 10.52 -0.83 9.78
CA LEU A 59 10.70 -0.81 8.34
C LEU A 59 12.01 -0.16 7.92
N LEU A 60 12.42 0.94 8.56
CA LEU A 60 13.69 1.59 8.26
C LEU A 60 14.88 0.68 8.61
N VAL A 61 14.85 -0.02 9.74
CA VAL A 61 15.86 -1.01 10.10
C VAL A 61 15.89 -2.13 9.06
N PHE A 62 14.71 -2.66 8.67
CA PHE A 62 14.61 -3.69 7.64
C PHE A 62 15.20 -3.23 6.30
N ILE A 63 14.84 -2.03 5.83
CA ILE A 63 15.39 -1.43 4.61
C ILE A 63 16.92 -1.31 4.71
N GLY A 64 17.43 -0.85 5.86
CA GLY A 64 18.87 -0.76 6.10
C GLY A 64 19.59 -2.10 6.02
N VAL A 65 18.99 -3.15 6.59
CA VAL A 65 19.51 -4.54 6.51
C VAL A 65 19.52 -5.02 5.05
N ILE A 66 18.45 -4.77 4.29
CA ILE A 66 18.40 -5.18 2.88
C ILE A 66 19.41 -4.38 2.03
N LEU A 67 19.55 -3.06 2.27
CA LEU A 67 20.59 -2.26 1.60
C LEU A 67 22.00 -2.80 1.86
N LEU A 68 22.29 -3.20 3.10
CA LEU A 68 23.55 -3.85 3.43
C LEU A 68 23.69 -5.19 2.69
N ALA A 69 22.64 -6.00 2.65
CA ALA A 69 22.65 -7.26 1.92
C ALA A 69 22.86 -7.04 0.41
N GLU A 70 22.27 -6.02 -0.19
CA GLU A 70 22.50 -5.62 -1.59
C GLU A 70 23.96 -5.27 -1.87
N GLN A 71 24.71 -4.76 -0.88
CA GLN A 71 26.14 -4.50 -1.05
C GLN A 71 26.99 -5.79 -0.94
N LEU A 72 26.59 -6.71 -0.07
CA LEU A 72 27.33 -7.95 0.19
C LEU A 72 27.06 -9.02 -0.88
N TRP A 73 25.82 -9.13 -1.34
CA TRP A 73 25.36 -10.17 -2.29
C TRP A 73 24.52 -9.59 -3.44
N PRO A 74 25.02 -8.60 -4.19
CA PRO A 74 24.25 -7.94 -5.23
C PRO A 74 23.95 -8.87 -6.41
N ALA A 75 22.75 -8.76 -6.99
CA ALA A 75 22.45 -9.37 -8.28
C ALA A 75 23.28 -8.70 -9.40
N VAL A 76 23.33 -7.37 -9.37
CA VAL A 76 24.14 -6.53 -10.26
C VAL A 76 25.03 -5.62 -9.41
N ARG A 77 26.35 -5.68 -9.61
CA ARG A 77 27.29 -4.81 -8.89
C ARG A 77 27.09 -3.36 -9.33
N ARG A 78 26.93 -2.46 -8.37
CA ARG A 78 26.71 -1.03 -8.59
C ARG A 78 27.50 -0.20 -7.58
N PRO A 79 27.90 1.03 -7.93
CA PRO A 79 28.50 1.93 -6.96
C PRO A 79 27.51 2.28 -5.86
N LEU A 80 28.00 2.37 -4.63
CA LEU A 80 27.26 2.95 -3.50
C LEU A 80 26.85 4.39 -3.85
N PHE A 81 25.63 4.76 -3.50
CA PHE A 81 25.10 6.11 -3.76
C PHE A 81 25.04 6.50 -5.24
N SER A 82 24.63 5.58 -6.11
CA SER A 82 24.29 5.94 -7.48
C SER A 82 23.22 7.05 -7.48
N ARG A 83 23.17 7.87 -8.56
CA ARG A 83 22.14 8.90 -8.69
C ARG A 83 20.74 8.33 -8.55
N ALA A 84 20.52 7.12 -9.06
CA ALA A 84 19.27 6.40 -8.96
C ALA A 84 18.88 6.13 -7.49
N GLN A 85 19.82 5.60 -6.69
CA GLN A 85 19.60 5.33 -5.26
C GLN A 85 19.37 6.62 -4.45
N VAL A 86 20.09 7.70 -4.75
CA VAL A 86 19.86 9.00 -4.08
C VAL A 86 18.47 9.52 -4.37
N VAL A 87 18.00 9.43 -5.62
CA VAL A 87 16.63 9.85 -5.98
C VAL A 87 15.60 8.96 -5.27
N ASP A 88 15.80 7.65 -5.22
CA ASP A 88 14.89 6.73 -4.51
C ASP A 88 14.88 7.00 -3.01
N ALA A 89 16.02 7.37 -2.41
CA ALA A 89 16.08 7.79 -1.00
C ALA A 89 15.29 9.08 -0.73
N LEU A 90 15.29 10.05 -1.68
CA LEU A 90 14.45 11.24 -1.58
C LEU A 90 12.95 10.88 -1.64
N TYR A 91 12.56 9.90 -2.48
CA TYR A 91 11.19 9.38 -2.50
C TYR A 91 10.81 8.66 -1.19
N LEU A 92 11.73 7.91 -0.58
CA LEU A 92 11.51 7.35 0.76
C LEU A 92 11.28 8.46 1.80
N GLY A 93 12.08 9.54 1.74
CA GLY A 93 11.88 10.71 2.60
C GLY A 93 10.51 11.37 2.38
N LEU A 94 10.12 11.57 1.12
CA LEU A 94 8.80 12.11 0.77
C LEU A 94 7.67 11.19 1.27
N PHE A 95 7.81 9.88 1.09
CA PHE A 95 6.86 8.90 1.60
C PHE A 95 6.72 9.00 3.12
N ALA A 96 7.83 9.00 3.85
CA ALA A 96 7.84 9.02 5.31
C ALA A 96 7.26 10.31 5.91
N VAL A 97 7.56 11.46 5.28
CA VAL A 97 7.19 12.78 5.83
C VAL A 97 5.82 13.25 5.36
N VAL A 98 5.38 12.87 4.17
CA VAL A 98 4.12 13.37 3.57
C VAL A 98 3.10 12.26 3.39
N VAL A 99 3.46 11.18 2.68
CA VAL A 99 2.50 10.18 2.25
C VAL A 99 2.01 9.35 3.44
N LEU A 100 2.91 8.84 4.26
CA LEU A 100 2.57 8.00 5.40
C LEU A 100 1.69 8.71 6.45
N PRO A 101 1.95 9.96 6.85
CA PRO A 101 1.03 10.71 7.70
C PRO A 101 -0.36 10.89 7.10
N LEU A 102 -0.44 11.25 5.80
CA LEU A 102 -1.73 11.38 5.11
C LEU A 102 -2.51 10.07 5.07
N LEU A 103 -1.85 8.95 4.76
CA LEU A 103 -2.48 7.62 4.79
C LEU A 103 -2.99 7.27 6.19
N THR A 104 -2.21 7.59 7.24
CA THR A 104 -2.61 7.35 8.63
C THR A 104 -3.88 8.11 9.00
N VAL A 105 -4.00 9.37 8.55
CA VAL A 105 -5.20 10.18 8.78
C VAL A 105 -6.41 9.60 8.05
N VAL A 106 -6.25 9.27 6.76
CA VAL A 106 -7.32 8.65 5.96
C VAL A 106 -7.80 7.36 6.60
N GLU A 107 -6.87 6.51 7.04
CA GLU A 107 -7.18 5.26 7.71
C GLU A 107 -7.93 5.44 9.03
N THR A 108 -7.45 6.36 9.88
CA THR A 108 -8.11 6.66 11.16
C THR A 108 -9.52 7.20 10.92
N GLY A 109 -9.69 8.09 9.95
CA GLY A 109 -11.00 8.62 9.57
C GLY A 109 -11.94 7.54 9.05
N ALA A 110 -11.45 6.66 8.18
CA ALA A 110 -12.23 5.55 7.65
C ALA A 110 -12.67 4.58 8.76
N ALA A 111 -11.77 4.26 9.71
CA ALA A 111 -12.08 3.41 10.86
C ALA A 111 -13.20 4.03 11.73
N VAL A 112 -13.12 5.33 12.00
CA VAL A 112 -14.14 6.06 12.77
C VAL A 112 -15.51 6.03 12.06
N GLU A 113 -15.54 6.29 10.76
CA GLU A 113 -16.80 6.32 9.99
C GLU A 113 -17.42 4.91 9.83
N ILE A 114 -16.61 3.88 9.63
CA ILE A 114 -17.10 2.49 9.62
C ILE A 114 -17.67 2.11 10.99
N GLY A 115 -16.98 2.45 12.08
CA GLY A 115 -17.47 2.19 13.43
C GLY A 115 -18.78 2.92 13.74
N ARG A 116 -19.03 4.10 13.15
CA ARG A 116 -20.25 4.89 13.36
C ARG A 116 -21.43 4.43 12.51
N HIS A 117 -21.19 4.18 11.22
CA HIS A 117 -22.25 4.05 10.23
C HIS A 117 -22.35 2.68 9.57
N ALA A 118 -21.29 1.87 9.65
CA ALA A 118 -21.18 0.59 8.97
C ALA A 118 -20.61 -0.52 9.89
N HIS A 119 -20.86 -0.43 11.20
CA HIS A 119 -20.39 -1.40 12.18
C HIS A 119 -20.83 -2.85 11.89
N PHE A 120 -21.87 -3.05 11.07
CA PHE A 120 -22.29 -4.35 10.58
C PHE A 120 -21.24 -5.00 9.64
N LEU A 121 -20.33 -4.22 9.06
CA LEU A 121 -19.20 -4.69 8.27
C LEU A 121 -18.05 -5.19 9.14
N GLU A 122 -18.03 -4.89 10.44
CA GLU A 122 -17.01 -5.33 11.37
C GLU A 122 -17.19 -6.82 11.69
N VAL A 123 -16.78 -7.67 10.77
CA VAL A 123 -16.83 -9.14 10.94
C VAL A 123 -15.93 -9.61 12.10
N GLY A 124 -14.96 -8.79 12.49
CA GLY A 124 -14.06 -9.06 13.62
C GLY A 124 -14.74 -9.13 15.00
N ARG A 125 -16.03 -8.77 15.09
CA ARG A 125 -16.87 -9.06 16.27
C ARG A 125 -17.30 -10.54 16.33
N LEU A 126 -17.17 -11.26 15.22
CA LEU A 126 -17.38 -12.70 15.21
C LEU A 126 -16.16 -13.40 15.83
N PRO A 127 -16.34 -14.53 16.51
CA PRO A 127 -15.23 -15.32 17.04
C PRO A 127 -14.50 -16.00 15.86
N LEU A 128 -13.63 -15.22 15.18
CA LEU A 128 -12.85 -15.71 14.03
C LEU A 128 -11.70 -16.66 14.43
N GLY A 129 -11.62 -17.03 15.70
CA GLY A 129 -10.57 -17.89 16.23
C GLY A 129 -9.35 -17.11 16.75
N PRO A 130 -8.19 -17.76 16.84
CA PRO A 130 -6.97 -17.15 17.39
C PRO A 130 -6.54 -15.89 16.62
N GLU A 131 -5.97 -14.92 17.29
CA GLU A 131 -5.46 -13.66 16.70
C GLU A 131 -4.53 -13.88 15.49
N VAL A 132 -3.77 -14.97 15.50
CA VAL A 132 -2.89 -15.35 14.38
C VAL A 132 -3.68 -15.61 13.08
N VAL A 133 -4.88 -16.16 13.18
CA VAL A 133 -5.76 -16.40 12.02
C VAL A 133 -6.27 -15.06 11.49
N VAL A 134 -6.69 -14.17 12.37
CA VAL A 134 -7.13 -12.81 12.00
C VAL A 134 -5.99 -12.04 11.35
N ALA A 135 -4.78 -12.13 11.90
CA ALA A 135 -3.58 -11.53 11.30
C ALA A 135 -3.30 -12.09 9.90
N GLY A 136 -3.38 -13.40 9.73
CA GLY A 136 -3.19 -14.07 8.44
C GLY A 136 -4.24 -13.65 7.40
N LEU A 137 -5.52 -13.64 7.78
CA LEU A 137 -6.60 -13.18 6.90
C LEU A 137 -6.45 -11.70 6.52
N THR A 138 -6.05 -10.86 7.48
CA THR A 138 -5.77 -9.45 7.25
C THR A 138 -4.63 -9.28 6.25
N LEU A 139 -3.52 -10.00 6.44
CA LEU A 139 -2.36 -9.96 5.56
C LEU A 139 -2.73 -10.37 4.13
N VAL A 140 -3.40 -11.51 3.95
CA VAL A 140 -3.84 -12.00 2.63
C VAL A 140 -4.82 -11.02 1.99
N GLY A 141 -5.74 -10.46 2.77
CA GLY A 141 -6.69 -9.47 2.28
C GLY A 141 -6.00 -8.18 1.80
N ILE A 142 -5.04 -7.67 2.57
CA ILE A 142 -4.22 -6.50 2.18
C ILE A 142 -3.48 -6.80 0.88
N ASP A 143 -2.81 -7.95 0.79
CA ASP A 143 -2.05 -8.34 -0.39
C ASP A 143 -2.95 -8.46 -1.63
N ALA A 144 -4.09 -9.14 -1.52
CA ALA A 144 -5.05 -9.26 -2.61
C ALA A 144 -5.57 -7.90 -3.10
N MET A 145 -5.88 -6.96 -2.19
CA MET A 145 -6.33 -5.62 -2.56
C MET A 145 -5.22 -4.80 -3.21
N ASN A 146 -3.99 -4.89 -2.73
CA ASN A 146 -2.83 -4.24 -3.34
C ASN A 146 -2.52 -4.82 -4.71
N TRP A 147 -2.59 -6.15 -4.87
CA TRP A 147 -2.45 -6.80 -6.18
C TRP A 147 -3.51 -6.28 -7.16
N ALA A 148 -4.77 -6.23 -6.76
CA ALA A 148 -5.86 -5.73 -7.61
C ALA A 148 -5.65 -4.26 -7.99
N ALA A 149 -5.23 -3.41 -7.06
CA ALA A 149 -4.87 -2.01 -7.30
C ALA A 149 -3.69 -1.89 -8.27
N HIS A 150 -2.65 -2.72 -8.10
CA HIS A 150 -1.50 -2.75 -8.99
C HIS A 150 -1.90 -3.15 -10.42
N VAL A 151 -2.72 -4.19 -10.58
CA VAL A 151 -3.29 -4.58 -11.87
C VAL A 151 -4.10 -3.43 -12.49
N ALA A 152 -4.91 -2.72 -11.71
CA ALA A 152 -5.65 -1.55 -12.18
C ALA A 152 -4.72 -0.42 -12.65
N ASN A 153 -3.63 -0.18 -11.93
CA ASN A 153 -2.60 0.80 -12.32
C ASN A 153 -1.96 0.47 -13.67
N HIS A 154 -1.78 -0.82 -13.99
CA HIS A 154 -1.27 -1.26 -15.30
C HIS A 154 -2.31 -1.26 -16.40
N ARG A 155 -3.60 -1.38 -16.10
CA ARG A 155 -4.68 -1.50 -17.10
C ARG A 155 -5.37 -0.18 -17.41
N SER A 156 -5.31 0.81 -16.53
CA SER A 156 -5.91 2.12 -16.72
C SER A 156 -4.85 3.13 -17.16
N LEU A 157 -5.04 3.78 -18.31
CA LEU A 157 -4.11 4.81 -18.81
C LEU A 157 -3.94 5.96 -17.79
N THR A 158 -5.00 6.36 -17.10
CA THR A 158 -4.96 7.43 -16.10
C THR A 158 -4.10 7.03 -14.90
N LEU A 159 -4.31 5.82 -14.38
CA LEU A 159 -3.54 5.31 -13.23
C LEU A 159 -2.10 5.00 -13.63
N TRP A 160 -1.89 4.48 -14.85
CA TRP A 160 -0.56 4.24 -15.39
C TRP A 160 0.30 5.50 -15.44
N ARG A 161 -0.25 6.66 -15.79
CA ARG A 161 0.50 7.93 -15.80
C ARG A 161 1.11 8.27 -14.43
N LEU A 162 0.46 7.86 -13.33
CA LEU A 162 0.99 8.02 -11.98
C LEU A 162 1.94 6.88 -11.61
N HIS A 163 1.66 5.67 -12.07
CA HIS A 163 2.39 4.46 -11.73
C HIS A 163 3.66 4.26 -12.57
N ALA A 164 3.71 4.82 -13.77
CA ALA A 164 4.87 4.76 -14.66
C ALA A 164 6.17 5.32 -14.04
N LEU A 165 6.05 6.24 -13.08
CA LEU A 165 7.19 6.74 -12.31
C LEU A 165 7.87 5.60 -11.53
N HIS A 166 7.10 4.68 -10.95
CA HIS A 166 7.62 3.50 -10.28
C HIS A 166 8.41 2.60 -11.24
N HIS A 167 7.87 2.38 -12.43
CA HIS A 167 8.51 1.58 -13.48
C HIS A 167 9.60 2.30 -14.30
N SER A 168 9.89 3.57 -13.99
CA SER A 168 10.95 4.34 -14.66
C SER A 168 12.35 4.05 -14.13
N GLN A 169 12.49 3.22 -13.08
CA GLN A 169 13.77 2.90 -12.48
C GLN A 169 14.40 1.70 -13.20
N GLU A 170 15.58 1.94 -13.78
CA GLU A 170 16.39 0.89 -14.40
C GLU A 170 17.31 0.18 -13.39
N ASP A 171 17.75 0.94 -12.38
CA ASP A 171 18.67 0.50 -11.34
C ASP A 171 17.92 0.15 -10.06
N MET A 172 17.28 -1.03 -10.04
CA MET A 172 16.44 -1.46 -8.93
C MET A 172 17.23 -1.68 -7.64
N SER A 173 16.67 -1.21 -6.52
CA SER A 173 17.07 -1.51 -5.14
C SER A 173 15.84 -1.56 -4.25
N VAL A 174 15.99 -1.99 -3.01
CA VAL A 174 14.88 -1.96 -2.04
C VAL A 174 14.25 -0.57 -1.91
N LEU A 175 15.00 0.50 -2.15
CA LEU A 175 14.49 1.88 -2.14
C LEU A 175 13.52 2.17 -3.29
N THR A 176 13.62 1.45 -4.41
CA THR A 176 12.76 1.63 -5.58
C THR A 176 11.27 1.41 -5.25
N THR A 177 10.98 0.62 -4.20
CA THR A 177 9.63 0.46 -3.67
C THR A 177 8.94 1.80 -3.39
N PHE A 178 9.69 2.80 -2.95
CA PHE A 178 9.19 4.12 -2.56
C PHE A 178 9.19 5.15 -3.69
N ARG A 179 9.78 4.81 -4.84
CA ARG A 179 9.76 5.66 -6.04
C ARG A 179 8.39 5.65 -6.67
N THR A 180 7.49 6.40 -6.09
CA THR A 180 6.08 6.44 -6.49
C THR A 180 5.57 7.88 -6.55
N HIS A 181 4.66 8.17 -7.46
CA HIS A 181 3.95 9.44 -7.45
C HIS A 181 3.01 9.48 -6.22
N PRO A 182 3.00 10.55 -5.40
CA PRO A 182 2.17 10.59 -4.18
C PRO A 182 0.70 10.23 -4.41
N LEU A 183 0.10 10.65 -5.52
CA LEU A 183 -1.29 10.37 -5.84
C LEU A 183 -1.58 8.91 -6.20
N VAL A 184 -0.57 8.09 -6.55
CA VAL A 184 -0.80 6.66 -6.83
C VAL A 184 -1.28 5.93 -5.58
N HIS A 185 -0.91 6.41 -4.40
CA HIS A 185 -1.35 5.81 -3.14
C HIS A 185 -2.87 5.85 -2.95
N ALA A 186 -3.57 6.77 -3.64
CA ALA A 186 -5.04 6.76 -3.64
C ALA A 186 -5.63 5.48 -4.24
N SER A 187 -4.99 4.87 -5.23
CA SER A 187 -5.44 3.60 -5.81
C SER A 187 -5.29 2.41 -4.85
N TYR A 188 -4.42 2.54 -3.84
CA TYR A 188 -4.16 1.50 -2.83
C TYR A 188 -4.99 1.66 -1.55
N LEU A 189 -5.76 2.75 -1.40
CA LEU A 189 -6.64 2.95 -0.22
C LEU A 189 -7.58 1.76 0.06
N PRO A 190 -8.13 1.04 -0.94
CA PRO A 190 -8.94 -0.15 -0.67
C PRO A 190 -8.22 -1.25 0.14
N SER A 191 -6.89 -1.27 0.14
CA SER A 191 -6.13 -2.24 0.94
C SER A 191 -6.27 -2.05 2.46
N LEU A 192 -6.84 -0.93 2.90
CA LEU A 192 -7.19 -0.69 4.30
C LEU A 192 -8.43 -1.49 4.73
N LEU A 193 -9.32 -1.83 3.79
CA LEU A 193 -10.60 -2.49 4.09
C LEU A 193 -10.46 -3.81 4.87
N PRO A 194 -9.53 -4.73 4.53
CA PRO A 194 -9.40 -5.97 5.28
C PRO A 194 -9.16 -5.76 6.77
N ALA A 195 -8.29 -4.82 7.14
CA ALA A 195 -8.02 -4.50 8.54
C ALA A 195 -9.24 -3.85 9.22
N LEU A 196 -9.99 -3.00 8.51
CA LEU A 196 -11.17 -2.32 9.02
C LEU A 196 -12.34 -3.31 9.21
N VAL A 197 -12.60 -4.18 8.21
CA VAL A 197 -13.69 -5.15 8.23
C VAL A 197 -13.46 -6.28 9.24
N LEU A 198 -12.24 -6.76 9.36
CA LEU A 198 -11.90 -7.80 10.34
C LEU A 198 -11.83 -7.26 11.78
N GLY A 199 -12.06 -5.93 11.99
CA GLY A 199 -12.03 -5.31 13.31
C GLY A 199 -10.67 -5.48 14.00
N ALA A 200 -9.61 -5.61 13.20
CA ALA A 200 -8.28 -5.84 13.68
C ALA A 200 -7.78 -4.60 14.42
N THR A 201 -7.88 -4.61 15.75
CA THR A 201 -7.39 -3.53 16.64
C THR A 201 -6.14 -3.99 17.38
N GLY A 202 -5.26 -3.04 17.70
CA GLY A 202 -4.08 -3.32 18.52
C GLY A 202 -2.89 -3.91 17.77
N THR A 203 -2.33 -5.00 18.29
CA THR A 203 -1.07 -5.58 17.81
C THR A 203 -1.20 -6.32 16.48
N VAL A 204 -2.35 -6.95 16.23
CA VAL A 204 -2.60 -7.81 15.04
C VAL A 204 -2.43 -7.05 13.72
N PRO A 205 -3.10 -5.89 13.49
CA PRO A 205 -2.89 -5.14 12.26
C PRO A 205 -1.49 -4.55 12.16
N ALA A 206 -0.87 -4.18 13.28
CA ALA A 206 0.50 -3.67 13.27
C ALA A 206 1.47 -4.75 12.76
N VAL A 207 1.36 -5.98 13.24
CA VAL A 207 2.17 -7.12 12.77
C VAL A 207 1.90 -7.40 11.30
N ALA A 208 0.64 -7.48 10.87
CA ALA A 208 0.28 -7.71 9.46
C ALA A 208 0.88 -6.64 8.54
N ILE A 209 0.82 -5.36 8.92
CA ILE A 209 1.38 -4.25 8.14
C ILE A 209 2.91 -4.31 8.09
N ILE A 210 3.58 -4.63 9.20
CA ILE A 210 5.04 -4.78 9.22
C ILE A 210 5.45 -5.92 8.28
N VAL A 211 4.83 -7.09 8.41
CA VAL A 211 5.11 -8.25 7.56
C VAL A 211 4.84 -7.91 6.10
N TYR A 212 3.70 -7.29 5.81
CA TYR A 212 3.35 -6.86 4.46
C TYR A 212 4.39 -5.87 3.91
N GLY A 213 4.75 -4.83 4.67
CA GLY A 213 5.76 -3.85 4.29
C GLY A 213 7.11 -4.48 3.96
N CYS A 214 7.54 -5.48 4.73
CA CYS A 214 8.74 -6.25 4.43
C CYS A 214 8.60 -7.06 3.14
N LEU A 215 7.46 -7.74 2.94
CA LEU A 215 7.24 -8.58 1.77
C LEU A 215 7.20 -7.79 0.46
N ILE A 216 6.54 -6.63 0.42
CA ILE A 216 6.43 -5.82 -0.81
C ILE A 216 7.74 -5.14 -1.22
N THR A 217 8.68 -4.98 -0.29
CA THR A 217 9.99 -4.36 -0.60
C THR A 217 10.99 -5.35 -1.18
N LEU A 218 10.90 -6.63 -0.80
CA LEU A 218 11.85 -7.67 -1.22
C LEU A 218 11.93 -7.89 -2.74
N PRO A 219 10.83 -7.89 -3.52
CA PRO A 219 10.90 -8.05 -4.98
C PRO A 219 11.69 -6.97 -5.70
N HIS A 220 11.86 -5.79 -5.08
CA HIS A 220 12.63 -4.68 -5.65
C HIS A 220 14.12 -4.75 -5.29
N ALA A 221 14.49 -5.58 -4.31
CA ALA A 221 15.85 -5.66 -3.82
C ALA A 221 16.82 -6.20 -4.89
N ASN A 222 18.00 -5.57 -5.01
CA ASN A 222 19.08 -5.99 -5.89
C ASN A 222 19.86 -7.17 -5.30
N LEU A 223 19.16 -8.28 -5.06
CA LEU A 223 19.73 -9.50 -4.45
C LEU A 223 19.71 -10.68 -5.43
N ARG A 224 20.70 -11.56 -5.31
CA ARG A 224 20.78 -12.81 -6.10
C ARG A 224 19.78 -13.88 -5.66
N TRP A 225 18.74 -13.51 -4.97
CA TRP A 225 17.74 -14.45 -4.49
C TRP A 225 16.84 -14.92 -5.62
N ARG A 226 16.48 -16.19 -5.55
CA ARG A 226 15.43 -16.78 -6.38
C ARG A 226 14.29 -17.20 -5.44
N PHE A 227 13.14 -16.62 -5.62
CA PHE A 227 11.96 -16.92 -4.81
C PHE A 227 11.20 -18.16 -5.29
N GLY A 228 11.89 -19.12 -5.90
CA GLY A 228 11.31 -20.36 -6.42
C GLY A 228 11.12 -20.36 -7.93
N PRO A 229 10.36 -21.31 -8.46
CA PRO A 229 10.12 -21.49 -9.89
C PRO A 229 9.03 -20.59 -10.48
N LEU A 230 8.60 -19.54 -9.77
CA LEU A 230 7.62 -18.56 -10.25
C LEU A 230 8.24 -17.54 -11.15
#